data_8c0c3f0f883a2eb3232f7d0f76326e26
#
_entry.id   8c0c3f0f883a2eb3232f7d0f76326e26
#
_cell.length_a   1.000
_cell.length_b   1.000
_cell.length_c   1.000
_cell.angle_alpha   90.00
_cell.angle_beta   90.00
_cell.angle_gamma   90.00
#
_symmetry.space_group_name_H-M   'P 1'
#
loop_
_entity.id
_entity.type
_entity.pdbx_description
1 polymer ?
#
loop_
_entity_poly.entity_id
_entity_poly.type
_entity_poly.pdbx_seq_one_letter_code
_entity_poly.pdbx_strand_id
1 'polypeptide(L)'
;MKYQPNVVVYTVIIGSYDGLLPQPKYKGVDYICFTDQSFQSKTWKIVPIQMQESCAARSSRHPKILPHLYLKEYEYSIYIDGNILVLRNPIKLMKHVLSHAPMGIFDHNQADDARDCVYKEHQAIIALYHNSGVLKDDMTLMATHMKRYKNEGYPINNGLIAATILFRSHHNLNVVQTMETWWDEFCKGSKRDQLSFNYAAWKNNFTPFVIGGNVRNNAYFYMIGAHRKNYKAKYFRYRLKRFLGVIKHPKPVK
;
A
#
# COMPACT_ATOMS: atom_id res chain seq x y z
N MET A 1 23.59 22.15 11.06
CA MET A 1 22.85 21.54 9.93
C MET A 1 21.41 21.31 10.34
N LYS A 2 20.42 21.75 9.57
CA LYS A 2 19.03 21.40 9.86
C LYS A 2 18.86 19.88 9.61
N TYR A 3 18.48 19.13 10.65
CA TYR A 3 18.13 17.73 10.54
C TYR A 3 17.09 17.55 9.42
N GLN A 4 17.44 16.80 8.39
CA GLN A 4 16.47 16.37 7.37
C GLN A 4 16.15 14.90 7.67
N PRO A 5 14.86 14.57 7.88
CA PRO A 5 14.49 13.19 8.13
C PRO A 5 14.90 12.33 6.94
N ASN A 6 15.43 11.16 7.21
CA ASN A 6 15.83 10.19 6.20
C ASN A 6 14.57 9.43 5.72
N VAL A 7 14.00 9.87 4.59
CA VAL A 7 12.71 9.41 4.06
C VAL A 7 12.88 8.65 2.78
N VAL A 8 12.28 7.48 2.70
CA VAL A 8 12.22 6.68 1.48
C VAL A 8 10.77 6.44 1.04
N VAL A 9 10.50 6.66 -0.25
CA VAL A 9 9.34 6.13 -0.95
C VAL A 9 9.76 4.81 -1.59
N TYR A 10 9.01 3.74 -1.36
CA TYR A 10 9.37 2.46 -1.93
C TYR A 10 8.18 1.70 -2.50
N THR A 11 8.48 0.82 -3.43
CA THR A 11 7.53 -0.11 -4.06
C THR A 11 8.15 -1.50 -4.20
N VAL A 12 7.28 -2.50 -4.39
CA VAL A 12 7.71 -3.90 -4.59
C VAL A 12 7.04 -4.45 -5.83
N ILE A 13 7.84 -4.91 -6.81
CA ILE A 13 7.35 -5.45 -8.08
C ILE A 13 8.00 -6.81 -8.34
N ILE A 14 7.25 -7.89 -8.22
CA ILE A 14 7.73 -9.28 -8.35
C ILE A 14 6.85 -10.06 -9.34
N GLY A 15 7.44 -11.03 -10.02
CA GLY A 15 6.73 -11.95 -10.91
C GLY A 15 6.21 -11.30 -12.18
N SER A 16 6.84 -10.24 -12.65
CA SER A 16 6.42 -9.50 -13.86
C SER A 16 4.95 -9.02 -13.81
N TYR A 17 4.42 -8.82 -12.61
CA TYR A 17 3.04 -8.37 -12.40
C TYR A 17 2.83 -6.92 -12.85
N ASP A 18 3.84 -6.08 -12.64
CA ASP A 18 3.81 -4.66 -12.95
C ASP A 18 5.07 -4.20 -13.69
N GLY A 19 4.99 -3.08 -14.38
CA GLY A 19 6.14 -2.32 -14.83
C GLY A 19 6.48 -1.23 -13.82
N LEU A 20 7.66 -0.62 -13.96
CA LEU A 20 8.09 0.46 -13.08
C LEU A 20 7.57 1.81 -13.60
N LEU A 21 6.67 2.44 -12.83
CA LEU A 21 6.15 3.77 -13.14
C LEU A 21 7.21 4.84 -12.85
N PRO A 22 7.57 5.71 -13.83
CA PRO A 22 8.45 6.84 -13.58
C PRO A 22 7.87 7.78 -12.51
N GLN A 23 8.74 8.24 -11.61
CA GLN A 23 8.35 9.20 -10.55
C GLN A 23 9.12 10.52 -10.71
N PRO A 24 8.53 11.67 -10.34
CA PRO A 24 9.28 12.90 -10.18
C PRO A 24 10.21 12.79 -8.98
N LYS A 25 11.40 13.41 -9.10
CA LYS A 25 12.32 13.50 -7.96
C LYS A 25 11.93 14.66 -7.05
N TYR A 26 11.91 14.40 -5.74
CA TYR A 26 11.71 15.44 -4.74
C TYR A 26 12.91 15.52 -3.79
N LYS A 27 13.28 16.75 -3.41
CA LYS A 27 14.38 17.00 -2.47
C LYS A 27 14.09 16.32 -1.12
N GLY A 28 15.07 15.58 -0.61
CA GLY A 28 14.97 14.88 0.69
C GLY A 28 14.14 13.59 0.67
N VAL A 29 13.87 13.05 -0.52
CA VAL A 29 13.14 11.78 -0.69
C VAL A 29 13.95 10.86 -1.58
N ASP A 30 14.30 9.68 -1.05
CA ASP A 30 14.86 8.59 -1.82
C ASP A 30 13.75 7.68 -2.36
N TYR A 31 14.05 6.98 -3.45
CA TYR A 31 13.11 6.07 -4.10
C TYR A 31 13.75 4.69 -4.27
N ILE A 32 13.11 3.65 -3.74
CA ILE A 32 13.59 2.26 -3.84
C ILE A 32 12.50 1.38 -4.46
N CYS A 33 12.91 0.59 -5.45
CA CYS A 33 12.08 -0.48 -6.01
C CYS A 33 12.73 -1.83 -5.70
N PHE A 34 12.07 -2.63 -4.87
CA PHE A 34 12.43 -4.02 -4.65
C PHE A 34 11.81 -4.88 -5.77
N THR A 35 12.63 -5.66 -6.47
CA THR A 35 12.15 -6.39 -7.65
C THR A 35 13.03 -7.59 -8.01
N ASP A 36 12.44 -8.57 -8.69
CA ASP A 36 13.12 -9.68 -9.36
C ASP A 36 13.40 -9.38 -10.85
N GLN A 37 13.13 -8.14 -11.29
CA GLN A 37 13.22 -7.72 -12.69
C GLN A 37 14.36 -6.70 -12.90
N SER A 38 14.90 -6.69 -14.12
CA SER A 38 15.90 -5.69 -14.53
C SER A 38 15.21 -4.43 -15.03
N PHE A 39 15.00 -3.45 -14.15
CA PHE A 39 14.50 -2.13 -14.52
C PHE A 39 15.63 -1.12 -14.64
N GLN A 40 15.45 -0.16 -15.56
CA GLN A 40 16.26 1.05 -15.63
C GLN A 40 15.42 2.26 -15.21
N SER A 41 15.94 3.08 -14.31
CA SER A 41 15.24 4.26 -13.82
C SER A 41 16.20 5.40 -13.47
N LYS A 42 15.76 6.64 -13.75
CA LYS A 42 16.47 7.85 -13.32
C LYS A 42 16.10 8.27 -11.89
N THR A 43 15.03 7.73 -11.32
CA THR A 43 14.50 8.09 -9.99
C THR A 43 14.65 6.95 -8.99
N TRP A 44 14.25 5.75 -9.37
CA TRP A 44 14.28 4.59 -8.50
C TRP A 44 15.68 3.97 -8.41
N LYS A 45 16.16 3.74 -7.20
CA LYS A 45 17.23 2.77 -6.91
C LYS A 45 16.60 1.38 -7.01
N ILE A 46 17.10 0.57 -7.93
CA ILE A 46 16.64 -0.81 -8.11
C ILE A 46 17.40 -1.70 -7.13
N VAL A 47 16.67 -2.39 -6.27
CA VAL A 47 17.22 -3.34 -5.31
C VAL A 47 16.71 -4.73 -5.68
N PRO A 48 17.57 -5.61 -6.17
CA PRO A 48 17.18 -6.96 -6.53
C PRO A 48 16.82 -7.75 -5.27
N ILE A 49 15.69 -8.46 -5.33
CA ILE A 49 15.31 -9.43 -4.32
C ILE A 49 14.92 -10.74 -4.99
N GLN A 50 15.29 -11.84 -4.36
CA GLN A 50 14.88 -13.15 -4.81
C GLN A 50 13.47 -13.45 -4.31
N MET A 51 12.73 -14.21 -5.10
CA MET A 51 11.44 -14.75 -4.70
C MET A 51 11.65 -15.77 -3.58
N GLN A 52 11.27 -15.41 -2.34
CA GLN A 52 11.46 -16.25 -1.15
C GLN A 52 10.31 -17.24 -0.92
N GLU A 53 9.14 -16.92 -1.49
CA GLU A 53 7.91 -17.67 -1.34
C GLU A 53 7.54 -18.37 -2.67
N SER A 54 6.86 -19.49 -2.57
CA SER A 54 6.35 -20.25 -3.74
C SER A 54 5.39 -19.45 -4.64
N CYS A 55 5.04 -18.22 -4.21
CA CYS A 55 4.08 -17.38 -4.92
C CYS A 55 4.53 -15.92 -4.90
N ALA A 56 4.56 -15.30 -6.08
CA ALA A 56 4.96 -13.91 -6.29
C ALA A 56 4.17 -12.92 -5.44
N ALA A 57 2.89 -13.20 -5.15
CA ALA A 57 2.09 -12.36 -4.28
C ALA A 57 2.64 -12.33 -2.85
N ARG A 58 3.01 -13.46 -2.26
CA ARG A 58 3.62 -13.53 -0.92
C ARG A 58 4.99 -12.84 -0.92
N SER A 59 5.84 -13.18 -1.90
CA SER A 59 7.17 -12.55 -2.03
C SER A 59 7.09 -11.02 -2.13
N SER A 60 6.11 -10.49 -2.86
CA SER A 60 5.93 -9.02 -2.99
C SER A 60 5.42 -8.37 -1.71
N ARG A 61 4.68 -9.09 -0.86
CA ARG A 61 4.15 -8.54 0.39
C ARG A 61 5.16 -8.55 1.52
N HIS A 62 6.19 -9.38 1.49
CA HIS A 62 7.20 -9.43 2.53
C HIS A 62 7.89 -8.07 2.74
N PRO A 63 8.52 -7.41 1.74
CA PRO A 63 9.09 -6.08 1.94
C PRO A 63 8.02 -4.99 2.14
N LYS A 64 6.82 -5.17 1.58
CA LYS A 64 5.69 -4.25 1.79
C LYS A 64 5.28 -4.21 3.26
N ILE A 65 5.12 -5.37 3.88
CA ILE A 65 4.60 -5.51 5.24
C ILE A 65 5.71 -5.31 6.27
N LEU A 66 6.93 -5.82 6.02
CA LEU A 66 8.05 -5.83 6.96
C LEU A 66 9.20 -4.89 6.50
N PRO A 67 8.96 -3.57 6.29
CA PRO A 67 10.00 -2.66 5.78
C PRO A 67 11.20 -2.52 6.73
N HIS A 68 11.02 -2.71 8.02
CA HIS A 68 12.10 -2.65 9.01
C HIS A 68 13.23 -3.65 8.75
N LEU A 69 12.95 -4.75 8.03
CA LEU A 69 13.96 -5.72 7.63
C LEU A 69 14.80 -5.27 6.41
N TYR A 70 14.25 -4.37 5.58
CA TYR A 70 14.81 -3.98 4.27
C TYR A 70 15.33 -2.56 4.20
N LEU A 71 14.85 -1.66 5.06
CA LEU A 71 15.08 -0.21 5.01
C LEU A 71 15.76 0.29 6.30
N LYS A 72 16.77 -0.44 6.75
CA LYS A 72 17.42 -0.22 8.06
C LYS A 72 18.06 1.16 8.20
N GLU A 73 18.51 1.75 7.09
CA GLU A 73 19.15 3.05 7.06
C GLU A 73 18.17 4.24 7.02
N TYR A 74 16.87 3.99 6.86
CA TYR A 74 15.84 5.03 6.79
C TYR A 74 15.05 5.11 8.09
N GLU A 75 14.70 6.32 8.49
CA GLU A 75 13.87 6.58 9.67
C GLU A 75 12.37 6.44 9.35
N TYR A 76 12.00 6.89 8.15
CA TYR A 76 10.60 6.89 7.70
C TYR A 76 10.45 6.27 6.33
N SER A 77 9.38 5.52 6.16
CA SER A 77 9.04 4.91 4.88
C SER A 77 7.63 5.24 4.43
N ILE A 78 7.48 5.43 3.11
CA ILE A 78 6.20 5.57 2.43
C ILE A 78 6.13 4.46 1.38
N TYR A 79 5.34 3.42 1.65
CA TYR A 79 5.04 2.41 0.64
C TYR A 79 4.03 2.96 -0.35
N ILE A 80 4.21 2.66 -1.62
CA ILE A 80 3.23 2.89 -2.69
C ILE A 80 3.14 1.66 -3.60
N ASP A 81 1.93 1.30 -4.04
CA ASP A 81 1.77 0.28 -5.10
C ASP A 81 2.39 0.77 -6.42
N GLY A 82 2.82 -0.16 -7.28
CA GLY A 82 3.54 0.14 -8.53
C GLY A 82 2.80 1.05 -9.52
N ASN A 83 1.47 1.19 -9.38
CA ASN A 83 0.63 2.06 -10.22
C ASN A 83 0.31 3.43 -9.61
N ILE A 84 0.95 3.80 -8.49
CA ILE A 84 0.76 5.10 -7.83
C ILE A 84 1.82 6.09 -8.30
N LEU A 85 1.36 7.26 -8.74
CA LEU A 85 2.19 8.42 -9.06
C LEU A 85 2.22 9.39 -7.87
N VAL A 86 3.41 9.79 -7.46
CA VAL A 86 3.62 10.83 -6.45
C VAL A 86 3.54 12.20 -7.12
N LEU A 87 2.55 13.01 -6.75
CA LEU A 87 2.25 14.30 -7.41
C LEU A 87 3.00 15.48 -6.79
N ARG A 88 3.37 15.37 -5.51
CA ARG A 88 4.03 16.42 -4.71
C ARG A 88 4.99 15.80 -3.71
N ASN A 89 5.95 16.61 -3.24
CA ASN A 89 6.86 16.18 -2.18
C ASN A 89 6.05 15.69 -0.95
N PRO A 90 6.13 14.41 -0.56
CA PRO A 90 5.28 13.84 0.48
C PRO A 90 5.76 14.14 1.90
N ILE A 91 6.93 14.78 2.10
CA ILE A 91 7.52 15.00 3.43
C ILE A 91 6.58 15.78 4.35
N LYS A 92 5.92 16.85 3.82
CA LYS A 92 5.00 17.65 4.65
C LYS A 92 3.81 16.81 5.14
N LEU A 93 3.22 16.01 4.25
CA LEU A 93 2.14 15.09 4.63
C LEU A 93 2.63 14.04 5.61
N MET A 94 3.78 13.41 5.35
CA MET A 94 4.37 12.41 6.24
C MET A 94 4.58 12.96 7.65
N LYS A 95 5.18 14.15 7.79
CA LYS A 95 5.39 14.79 9.08
C LYS A 95 4.07 15.04 9.84
N HIS A 96 3.05 15.52 9.13
CA HIS A 96 1.72 15.69 9.70
C HIS A 96 1.13 14.36 10.17
N VAL A 97 1.14 13.34 9.33
CA VAL A 97 0.61 12.01 9.65
C VAL A 97 1.34 11.40 10.86
N LEU A 98 2.68 11.40 10.83
CA LEU A 98 3.50 10.75 11.85
C LEU A 98 3.63 11.55 13.15
N SER A 99 3.14 12.81 13.19
CA SER A 99 2.96 13.54 14.45
C SER A 99 1.71 13.10 15.24
N HIS A 100 0.76 12.38 14.60
CA HIS A 100 -0.46 11.88 15.25
C HIS A 100 -0.34 10.41 15.67
N ALA A 101 0.28 9.58 14.83
CA ALA A 101 0.53 8.18 15.13
C ALA A 101 1.76 7.67 14.34
N PRO A 102 2.47 6.64 14.82
CA PRO A 102 3.67 6.14 14.14
C PRO A 102 3.39 5.44 12.81
N MET A 103 2.11 5.31 12.42
CA MET A 103 1.68 4.81 11.12
C MET A 103 0.46 5.58 10.61
N GLY A 104 0.45 5.87 9.31
CA GLY A 104 -0.71 6.45 8.63
C GLY A 104 -1.17 5.60 7.46
N ILE A 105 -2.48 5.53 7.28
CA ILE A 105 -3.17 4.74 6.27
C ILE A 105 -4.28 5.57 5.61
N PHE A 106 -4.68 5.14 4.41
CA PHE A 106 -5.97 5.56 3.85
C PHE A 106 -7.06 4.54 4.20
N ASP A 107 -8.26 5.02 4.46
CA ASP A 107 -9.43 4.20 4.70
C ASP A 107 -10.11 3.85 3.37
N HIS A 108 -10.39 2.56 3.16
CA HIS A 108 -11.08 2.10 1.96
C HIS A 108 -12.52 2.63 1.89
N ASN A 109 -13.11 2.98 3.01
CA ASN A 109 -14.45 3.60 3.08
C ASN A 109 -14.51 4.99 2.42
N GLN A 110 -13.35 5.61 2.14
CA GLN A 110 -13.24 6.89 1.42
C GLN A 110 -12.93 6.72 -0.08
N ALA A 111 -12.91 5.48 -0.58
CA ALA A 111 -12.75 5.16 -2.00
C ALA A 111 -14.10 5.12 -2.73
N ASP A 112 -14.07 5.09 -4.07
CA ASP A 112 -15.27 5.08 -4.90
C ASP A 112 -16.13 3.82 -4.70
N ASP A 113 -15.50 2.71 -4.32
CA ASP A 113 -16.13 1.44 -3.98
C ASP A 113 -16.05 1.17 -2.45
N ALA A 114 -16.56 2.13 -1.68
CA ALA A 114 -16.42 2.21 -0.23
C ALA A 114 -16.82 0.93 0.51
N ARG A 115 -15.90 0.48 1.40
CA ARG A 115 -16.12 -0.61 2.36
C ARG A 115 -15.39 -0.29 3.66
N ASP A 116 -16.01 -0.60 4.78
CA ASP A 116 -15.55 -0.26 6.13
C ASP A 116 -15.24 -1.48 6.99
N CYS A 117 -15.16 -2.68 6.37
CA CYS A 117 -15.05 -3.92 7.12
C CYS A 117 -14.45 -5.05 6.27
N VAL A 118 -13.57 -5.85 6.87
CA VAL A 118 -12.98 -7.03 6.21
C VAL A 118 -14.03 -8.04 5.75
N TYR A 119 -15.13 -8.16 6.47
CA TYR A 119 -16.22 -9.06 6.10
C TYR A 119 -16.97 -8.57 4.85
N LYS A 120 -17.19 -7.26 4.72
CA LYS A 120 -17.77 -6.66 3.49
C LYS A 120 -16.81 -6.77 2.31
N GLU A 121 -15.49 -6.62 2.53
CA GLU A 121 -14.49 -6.87 1.49
C GLU A 121 -14.53 -8.32 1.01
N HIS A 122 -14.60 -9.27 1.93
CA HIS A 122 -14.75 -10.68 1.58
C HIS A 122 -16.01 -10.95 0.73
N GLN A 123 -17.16 -10.39 1.13
CA GLN A 123 -18.41 -10.50 0.36
C GLN A 123 -18.29 -9.88 -1.04
N ALA A 124 -17.62 -8.72 -1.15
CA ALA A 124 -17.39 -8.06 -2.45
C ALA A 124 -16.50 -8.89 -3.37
N ILE A 125 -15.49 -9.59 -2.84
CA ILE A 125 -14.64 -10.50 -3.60
C ILE A 125 -15.46 -11.70 -4.12
N ILE A 126 -16.34 -12.27 -3.29
CA ILE A 126 -17.25 -13.35 -3.70
C ILE A 126 -18.20 -12.87 -4.81
N ALA A 127 -18.81 -11.70 -4.63
CA ALA A 127 -19.70 -11.11 -5.63
C ALA A 127 -18.97 -10.84 -6.96
N LEU A 128 -17.73 -10.35 -6.91
CA LEU A 128 -16.90 -10.16 -8.10
C LEU A 128 -16.67 -11.48 -8.85
N TYR A 129 -16.38 -12.56 -8.14
CA TYR A 129 -16.21 -13.87 -8.77
C TYR A 129 -17.49 -14.34 -9.46
N HIS A 130 -18.64 -14.26 -8.81
CA HIS A 130 -19.91 -14.66 -9.40
C HIS A 130 -20.31 -13.82 -10.61
N ASN A 131 -20.00 -12.52 -10.60
CA ASN A 131 -20.38 -11.59 -11.68
C ASN A 131 -19.41 -11.60 -12.87
N SER A 132 -18.13 -11.93 -12.66
CA SER A 132 -17.10 -11.77 -13.71
C SER A 132 -16.19 -12.99 -13.91
N GLY A 133 -16.33 -14.03 -13.10
CA GLY A 133 -15.42 -15.19 -13.10
C GLY A 133 -14.00 -14.88 -12.57
N VAL A 134 -13.74 -13.67 -12.09
CA VAL A 134 -12.41 -13.26 -11.62
C VAL A 134 -12.16 -13.75 -10.20
N LEU A 135 -11.42 -14.85 -10.08
CA LEU A 135 -10.99 -15.38 -8.80
C LEU A 135 -9.79 -14.58 -8.26
N LYS A 136 -9.96 -13.87 -7.14
CA LYS A 136 -8.90 -13.08 -6.50
C LYS A 136 -8.01 -13.91 -5.59
N ASP A 137 -8.56 -14.94 -4.96
CA ASP A 137 -7.86 -15.89 -4.09
C ASP A 137 -8.75 -17.13 -3.84
N ASP A 138 -8.24 -18.10 -3.11
CA ASP A 138 -8.98 -19.28 -2.69
C ASP A 138 -10.18 -18.90 -1.79
N MET A 139 -11.40 -19.20 -2.26
CA MET A 139 -12.65 -18.82 -1.60
C MET A 139 -12.85 -19.53 -0.26
N THR A 140 -12.45 -20.81 -0.18
CA THR A 140 -12.57 -21.63 1.03
C THR A 140 -11.61 -21.12 2.11
N LEU A 141 -10.36 -20.81 1.70
CA LEU A 141 -9.38 -20.24 2.60
C LEU A 141 -9.82 -18.88 3.14
N MET A 142 -10.36 -18.00 2.28
CA MET A 142 -10.89 -16.70 2.72
C MET A 142 -12.07 -16.88 3.70
N ALA A 143 -13.00 -17.77 3.41
CA ALA A 143 -14.15 -18.02 4.28
C ALA A 143 -13.72 -18.57 5.65
N THR A 144 -12.77 -19.50 5.68
CA THR A 144 -12.19 -20.06 6.91
C THR A 144 -11.50 -18.95 7.72
N HIS A 145 -10.76 -18.06 7.06
CA HIS A 145 -10.09 -16.93 7.67
C HIS A 145 -11.09 -15.98 8.35
N MET A 146 -12.17 -15.60 7.64
CA MET A 146 -13.22 -14.74 8.19
C MET A 146 -14.00 -15.41 9.33
N LYS A 147 -14.26 -16.72 9.25
CA LYS A 147 -14.89 -17.50 10.34
C LYS A 147 -14.03 -17.49 11.61
N ARG A 148 -12.70 -17.67 11.45
CA ARG A 148 -11.77 -17.61 12.58
C ARG A 148 -11.81 -16.24 13.26
N TYR A 149 -11.77 -15.15 12.51
CA TYR A 149 -11.85 -13.79 13.07
C TYR A 149 -13.12 -13.55 13.87
N LYS A 150 -14.28 -14.02 13.37
CA LYS A 150 -15.55 -13.97 14.13
C LYS A 150 -15.47 -14.74 15.42
N ASN A 151 -14.91 -15.96 15.40
CA ASN A 151 -14.79 -16.81 16.57
C ASN A 151 -13.85 -16.22 17.63
N GLU A 152 -12.83 -15.44 17.20
CA GLU A 152 -11.90 -14.73 18.08
C GLU A 152 -12.47 -13.39 18.59
N GLY A 153 -13.71 -13.04 18.22
CA GLY A 153 -14.40 -11.83 18.67
C GLY A 153 -14.00 -10.55 17.92
N TYR A 154 -13.36 -10.68 16.73
CA TYR A 154 -13.04 -9.50 15.93
C TYR A 154 -14.32 -8.80 15.46
N PRO A 155 -14.51 -7.50 15.79
CA PRO A 155 -15.78 -6.83 15.57
C PRO A 155 -16.08 -6.58 14.08
N ILE A 156 -17.36 -6.50 13.76
CA ILE A 156 -17.82 -5.96 12.47
C ILE A 156 -17.61 -4.45 12.42
N ASN A 157 -17.49 -3.90 11.21
CA ASN A 157 -17.31 -2.45 10.96
C ASN A 157 -16.07 -1.84 11.66
N ASN A 158 -15.01 -2.63 11.84
CA ASN A 158 -13.76 -2.19 12.46
C ASN A 158 -12.74 -1.63 11.46
N GLY A 159 -13.23 -0.96 10.42
CA GLY A 159 -12.43 -0.34 9.38
C GLY A 159 -11.92 -1.31 8.32
N LEU A 160 -11.46 -0.76 7.21
CA LEU A 160 -10.77 -1.47 6.13
C LEU A 160 -9.68 -0.60 5.55
N ILE A 161 -8.44 -1.06 5.62
CA ILE A 161 -7.31 -0.36 5.04
C ILE A 161 -7.39 -0.33 3.51
N ALA A 162 -7.07 0.81 2.90
CA ALA A 162 -6.63 0.87 1.52
C ALA A 162 -5.10 0.71 1.49
N ALA A 163 -4.63 -0.54 1.46
CA ALA A 163 -3.22 -0.90 1.63
C ALA A 163 -2.28 -0.47 0.48
N THR A 164 -2.75 0.43 -0.38
CA THR A 164 -2.04 0.93 -1.57
C THR A 164 -0.94 1.93 -1.22
N ILE A 165 -1.11 2.68 -0.13
CA ILE A 165 -0.16 3.70 0.35
C ILE A 165 -0.09 3.59 1.88
N LEU A 166 1.15 3.47 2.42
CA LEU A 166 1.39 3.30 3.86
C LEU A 166 2.51 4.24 4.31
N PHE A 167 2.26 5.06 5.32
CA PHE A 167 3.26 5.91 5.97
C PHE A 167 3.70 5.28 7.29
N ARG A 168 5.01 5.18 7.56
CA ARG A 168 5.48 4.49 8.77
C ARG A 168 6.79 5.07 9.33
N SER A 169 6.83 5.21 10.66
CA SER A 169 8.04 5.15 11.48
C SER A 169 8.34 3.67 11.68
N HIS A 170 8.91 3.01 10.66
CA HIS A 170 8.91 1.55 10.54
C HIS A 170 9.85 0.81 11.53
N HIS A 171 10.62 1.56 12.32
CA HIS A 171 11.38 1.02 13.46
C HIS A 171 10.69 1.23 14.81
N ASN A 172 9.52 1.89 14.85
CA ASN A 172 8.73 2.00 16.06
C ASN A 172 8.22 0.60 16.48
N LEU A 173 8.43 0.24 17.74
CA LEU A 173 8.16 -1.13 18.24
C LEU A 173 6.70 -1.56 18.04
N ASN A 174 5.73 -0.67 18.28
CA ASN A 174 4.31 -0.99 18.09
C ASN A 174 3.98 -1.20 16.60
N VAL A 175 4.64 -0.44 15.70
CA VAL A 175 4.51 -0.66 14.26
C VAL A 175 5.13 -2.00 13.89
N VAL A 176 6.35 -2.31 14.32
CA VAL A 176 7.02 -3.58 14.04
C VAL A 176 6.15 -4.75 14.48
N GLN A 177 5.70 -4.77 15.73
CA GLN A 177 4.85 -5.84 16.27
C GLN A 177 3.55 -6.01 15.47
N THR A 178 2.91 -4.90 15.10
CA THR A 178 1.69 -4.95 14.27
C THR A 178 1.97 -5.48 12.87
N MET A 179 3.09 -5.09 12.26
CA MET A 179 3.48 -5.56 10.93
C MET A 179 3.85 -7.05 10.94
N GLU A 180 4.54 -7.54 11.98
CA GLU A 180 4.83 -8.96 12.15
C GLU A 180 3.54 -9.78 12.32
N THR A 181 2.61 -9.32 13.16
CA THR A 181 1.29 -9.94 13.28
C THR A 181 0.53 -9.92 11.95
N TRP A 182 0.60 -8.80 11.20
CA TRP A 182 -0.01 -8.73 9.87
C TRP A 182 0.61 -9.71 8.89
N TRP A 183 1.92 -9.88 8.90
CA TRP A 183 2.61 -10.86 8.08
C TRP A 183 2.20 -12.29 8.43
N ASP A 184 2.16 -12.63 9.70
CA ASP A 184 1.72 -13.95 10.18
C ASP A 184 0.29 -14.27 9.75
N GLU A 185 -0.63 -13.31 9.90
CA GLU A 185 -2.02 -13.46 9.48
C GLU A 185 -2.16 -13.58 7.96
N PHE A 186 -1.37 -12.80 7.21
CA PHE A 186 -1.30 -12.90 5.77
C PHE A 186 -0.75 -14.26 5.30
N CYS A 187 0.22 -14.82 5.99
CA CYS A 187 0.78 -16.15 5.67
C CYS A 187 -0.19 -17.29 5.98
N LYS A 188 -0.95 -17.18 7.08
CA LYS A 188 -1.96 -18.18 7.49
C LYS A 188 -3.22 -18.15 6.66
N GLY A 189 -3.52 -17.02 6.02
CA GLY A 189 -4.79 -16.76 5.36
C GLY A 189 -4.67 -16.40 3.89
N SER A 190 -5.61 -15.56 3.47
CA SER A 190 -5.71 -15.05 2.11
C SER A 190 -4.50 -14.23 1.68
N LYS A 191 -4.12 -14.33 0.40
CA LYS A 191 -3.13 -13.47 -0.27
C LYS A 191 -3.63 -12.02 -0.45
N ARG A 192 -4.83 -11.71 0.04
CA ARG A 192 -5.40 -10.37 0.09
C ARG A 192 -4.98 -9.69 1.41
N ASP A 193 -3.94 -8.89 1.35
CA ASP A 193 -3.34 -8.19 2.50
C ASP A 193 -4.34 -7.27 3.24
N GLN A 194 -5.35 -6.72 2.55
CA GLN A 194 -6.44 -5.95 3.14
C GLN A 194 -7.29 -6.74 4.14
N LEU A 195 -7.43 -8.06 3.97
CA LEU A 195 -8.27 -8.88 4.83
C LEU A 195 -7.66 -9.11 6.22
N SER A 196 -6.36 -8.88 6.40
CA SER A 196 -5.65 -9.21 7.63
C SER A 196 -5.08 -8.01 8.40
N PHE A 197 -4.88 -6.84 7.79
CA PHE A 197 -4.29 -5.70 8.48
C PHE A 197 -5.12 -5.22 9.67
N ASN A 198 -6.42 -4.94 9.47
CA ASN A 198 -7.25 -4.37 10.53
C ASN A 198 -7.42 -5.33 11.70
N TYR A 199 -7.42 -6.65 11.44
CA TYR A 199 -7.39 -7.67 12.49
C TYR A 199 -6.04 -7.64 13.24
N ALA A 200 -4.90 -7.56 12.55
CA ALA A 200 -3.58 -7.46 13.19
C ALA A 200 -3.46 -6.20 14.06
N ALA A 201 -3.98 -5.07 13.59
CA ALA A 201 -4.01 -3.83 14.35
C ALA A 201 -4.87 -3.98 15.62
N TRP A 202 -6.05 -4.57 15.52
CA TRP A 202 -6.93 -4.86 16.65
C TRP A 202 -6.27 -5.78 17.67
N LYS A 203 -5.61 -6.86 17.24
CA LYS A 203 -4.87 -7.79 18.12
C LYS A 203 -3.79 -7.10 18.94
N ASN A 204 -3.14 -6.08 18.37
CA ASN A 204 -2.05 -5.35 19.01
C ASN A 204 -2.51 -4.05 19.71
N ASN A 205 -3.82 -3.79 19.81
CA ASN A 205 -4.37 -2.53 20.29
C ASN A 205 -3.74 -1.31 19.58
N PHE A 206 -3.44 -1.45 18.29
CA PHE A 206 -2.75 -0.44 17.49
C PHE A 206 -3.75 0.33 16.62
N THR A 207 -3.72 1.66 16.74
CA THR A 207 -4.58 2.56 15.95
C THR A 207 -3.71 3.45 15.06
N PRO A 208 -3.70 3.24 13.72
CA PRO A 208 -3.03 4.13 12.79
C PRO A 208 -3.81 5.43 12.62
N PHE A 209 -3.11 6.51 12.20
CA PHE A 209 -3.75 7.73 11.76
C PHE A 209 -4.43 7.52 10.40
N VAL A 210 -5.72 7.85 10.30
CA VAL A 210 -6.46 7.77 9.04
C VAL A 210 -6.30 9.07 8.26
N ILE A 211 -5.67 8.96 7.09
CA ILE A 211 -5.46 10.09 6.18
C ILE A 211 -6.76 10.34 5.40
N GLY A 212 -7.29 11.55 5.50
CA GLY A 212 -8.52 11.93 4.79
C GLY A 212 -8.39 11.94 3.27
N GLY A 213 -9.45 11.57 2.58
CA GLY A 213 -9.58 11.62 1.14
C GLY A 213 -9.38 10.29 0.41
N ASN A 214 -9.67 10.30 -0.89
CA ASN A 214 -9.59 9.11 -1.74
C ASN A 214 -8.13 8.74 -2.03
N VAL A 215 -7.73 7.51 -1.70
CA VAL A 215 -6.39 6.98 -1.96
C VAL A 215 -6.03 6.99 -3.45
N ARG A 216 -7.02 6.88 -4.36
CA ARG A 216 -6.80 6.81 -5.82
C ARG A 216 -6.54 8.16 -6.46
N ASN A 217 -7.06 9.25 -5.87
CA ASN A 217 -6.85 10.62 -6.34
C ASN A 217 -6.95 11.62 -5.20
N ASN A 218 -5.81 12.12 -4.77
CA ASN A 218 -5.72 13.13 -3.73
C ASN A 218 -4.63 14.17 -4.06
N ALA A 219 -4.37 15.07 -3.14
CA ALA A 219 -3.40 16.15 -3.35
C ALA A 219 -1.97 15.67 -3.60
N TYR A 220 -1.60 14.49 -3.10
CA TYR A 220 -0.22 13.98 -3.11
C TYR A 220 -0.01 12.77 -4.01
N PHE A 221 -1.08 12.01 -4.27
CA PHE A 221 -0.99 10.72 -4.98
C PHE A 221 -2.10 10.57 -6.00
N TYR A 222 -1.78 9.87 -7.08
CA TYR A 222 -2.73 9.53 -8.12
C TYR A 222 -2.52 8.10 -8.62
N MET A 223 -3.58 7.30 -8.63
CA MET A 223 -3.57 5.96 -9.21
C MET A 223 -3.72 6.06 -10.73
N ILE A 224 -2.67 5.70 -11.47
CA ILE A 224 -2.64 5.85 -12.94
C ILE A 224 -3.45 4.77 -13.69
N GLY A 225 -4.27 4.04 -12.97
CA GLY A 225 -5.15 2.96 -13.44
C GLY A 225 -4.64 1.57 -13.05
N ALA A 226 -5.21 0.51 -13.66
CA ALA A 226 -4.87 -0.87 -13.35
C ALA A 226 -3.39 -1.19 -13.61
N HIS A 227 -2.87 -2.18 -12.89
CA HIS A 227 -1.51 -2.70 -13.05
C HIS A 227 -1.20 -3.08 -14.50
N ARG A 228 0.01 -2.79 -14.96
CA ARG A 228 0.48 -3.04 -16.34
C ARG A 228 1.98 -3.21 -16.38
N LYS A 229 2.46 -4.09 -17.25
CA LYS A 229 3.90 -4.29 -17.51
C LYS A 229 4.59 -3.04 -18.09
N ASN A 230 3.87 -2.21 -18.84
CA ASN A 230 4.41 -0.98 -19.42
C ASN A 230 3.53 0.23 -19.12
N TYR A 231 4.09 1.17 -18.37
CA TYR A 231 3.40 2.42 -18.00
C TYR A 231 3.65 3.58 -18.95
N LYS A 232 4.56 3.50 -19.93
CA LYS A 232 4.93 4.65 -20.78
C LYS A 232 3.72 5.30 -21.44
N ALA A 233 2.88 4.51 -22.11
CA ALA A 233 1.68 5.03 -22.79
C ALA A 233 0.65 5.61 -21.81
N LYS A 234 0.43 4.96 -20.65
CA LYS A 234 -0.49 5.47 -19.62
C LYS A 234 0.02 6.76 -18.99
N TYR A 235 1.31 6.83 -18.69
CA TYR A 235 1.94 8.02 -18.14
C TYR A 235 1.88 9.19 -19.14
N PHE A 236 2.12 8.94 -20.44
CA PHE A 236 1.97 9.94 -21.48
C PHE A 236 0.52 10.44 -21.58
N ARG A 237 -0.47 9.52 -21.63
CA ARG A 237 -1.90 9.89 -21.64
C ARG A 237 -2.29 10.69 -20.39
N TYR A 238 -1.80 10.30 -19.23
CA TYR A 238 -2.02 11.04 -18.00
C TYR A 238 -1.49 12.48 -18.13
N ARG A 239 -0.25 12.66 -18.57
CA ARG A 239 0.35 13.99 -18.75
C ARG A 239 -0.46 14.86 -19.73
N LEU A 240 -0.89 14.29 -20.85
CA LEU A 240 -1.71 14.98 -21.83
C LEU A 240 -3.06 15.39 -21.23
N LYS A 241 -3.78 14.47 -20.59
CA LYS A 241 -5.06 14.77 -19.93
C LYS A 241 -4.92 15.79 -18.80
N ARG A 242 -3.81 15.75 -18.09
CA ARG A 242 -3.48 16.72 -17.03
C ARG A 242 -3.23 18.12 -17.63
N PHE A 243 -2.48 18.20 -18.72
CA PHE A 243 -2.22 19.44 -19.46
C PHE A 243 -3.52 20.05 -20.00
N LEU A 244 -4.40 19.25 -20.58
CA LEU A 244 -5.71 19.65 -21.09
C LEU A 244 -6.75 19.95 -19.99
N GLY A 245 -6.40 19.87 -18.71
CA GLY A 245 -7.31 20.13 -17.59
C GLY A 245 -8.38 19.05 -17.35
N VAL A 246 -8.36 17.94 -18.10
CA VAL A 246 -9.32 16.82 -17.99
C VAL A 246 -9.15 16.08 -16.65
N ILE A 247 -7.90 15.90 -16.20
CA ILE A 247 -7.61 15.33 -14.88
C ILE A 247 -7.29 16.47 -13.92
N LYS A 248 -8.04 16.55 -12.83
CA LYS A 248 -7.82 17.50 -11.74
C LYS A 248 -7.47 16.72 -10.46
N HIS A 249 -6.56 17.26 -9.68
CA HIS A 249 -6.21 16.71 -8.37
C HIS A 249 -6.68 17.67 -7.27
N PRO A 250 -7.17 17.17 -6.15
CA PRO A 250 -7.47 17.99 -4.98
C PRO A 250 -6.27 18.86 -4.58
N LYS A 251 -6.55 20.00 -3.98
CA LYS A 251 -5.50 20.82 -3.35
C LYS A 251 -5.18 20.27 -1.96
N PRO A 252 -3.95 20.40 -1.46
CA PRO A 252 -3.66 20.11 -0.07
C PRO A 252 -4.57 20.94 0.85
N VAL A 253 -5.10 20.32 1.87
CA VAL A 253 -5.74 21.06 2.97
C VAL A 253 -4.64 21.88 3.63
N LYS A 254 -4.92 23.16 3.93
CA LYS A 254 -3.97 24.09 4.55
C LYS A 254 -3.67 23.70 5.98
#